data_0e9ae0273b738a82ad5b8afda8b9dd59
#
_entry.id   0e9ae0273b738a82ad5b8afda8b9dd59
#
_cell.length_a   1.000
_cell.length_b   1.000
_cell.length_c   1.000
_cell.angle_alpha   90.00
_cell.angle_beta   90.00
_cell.angle_gamma   90.00
#
_symmetry.space_group_name_H-M   'P 1'
#
loop_
_entity.id
_entity.type
_entity.pdbx_description
1 polymer ?
#
loop_
_entity_poly.entity_id
_entity_poly.type
_entity_poly.pdbx_seq_one_letter_code
_entity_poly.pdbx_strand_id
1 'polypeptide(L)'
;MPDKSVPACLKLLRQVAFSCRFVAQAATLAFITALASVPAAAWAESDPGVVLVFGDSLSAAYRMDEEQGWVALLQQRVDTNGLDWQVQNASVSGETTSGGLARLPAVLDSTQPDIVILELGGNDGLRGLPVPTIRANLQQMIELSQQAGARVMLVGIQIPPNYGPRYTQPFYDQYQELADQYDTTLIPFLLDGIADQPELMQDDGIHPRAEAQGMIVDIVWPVLLPMLEPEG
;
A
#
# COMPACT_ATOMS: atom_id res chain seq x y z
N MET A 1 -62.69 25.16 78.51
CA MET A 1 -62.12 26.14 77.56
C MET A 1 -61.70 25.38 76.33
N PRO A 2 -62.16 25.71 75.12
CA PRO A 2 -62.22 24.79 74.00
C PRO A 2 -60.94 24.70 73.24
N ASP A 3 -60.67 23.49 72.92
CA ASP A 3 -59.71 23.01 71.94
C ASP A 3 -60.02 23.52 70.49
N LYS A 4 -59.08 24.12 69.82
CA LYS A 4 -59.21 24.54 68.43
C LYS A 4 -58.59 23.51 67.52
N SER A 5 -59.40 22.53 67.15
CA SER A 5 -59.08 21.56 66.13
C SER A 5 -58.88 22.24 64.73
N VAL A 6 -57.71 22.15 64.17
CA VAL A 6 -57.41 22.58 62.81
C VAL A 6 -58.12 21.62 61.82
N PRO A 7 -58.90 22.11 60.86
CA PRO A 7 -59.67 21.25 59.96
C PRO A 7 -58.79 20.37 59.09
N ALA A 8 -59.21 19.13 58.96
CA ALA A 8 -58.48 18.03 58.21
C ALA A 8 -58.14 18.38 56.75
N CYS A 9 -58.84 19.34 56.18
CA CYS A 9 -58.59 19.76 54.77
C CYS A 9 -57.25 20.43 54.57
N LEU A 10 -56.65 21.09 55.57
CA LEU A 10 -55.39 21.80 55.45
C LEU A 10 -54.17 20.86 55.50
N LYS A 11 -54.34 19.68 56.10
CA LYS A 11 -53.26 18.63 56.12
C LYS A 11 -53.15 17.90 54.81
N LEU A 12 -54.26 17.71 54.07
CA LEU A 12 -54.22 17.00 52.76
C LEU A 12 -53.50 17.82 51.65
N LEU A 13 -53.74 19.15 51.64
CA LEU A 13 -53.10 20.06 50.69
C LEU A 13 -51.59 20.19 50.88
N ARG A 14 -51.07 20.03 52.10
CA ARG A 14 -49.64 20.04 52.37
C ARG A 14 -48.93 18.74 51.91
N GLN A 15 -49.59 17.58 51.97
CA GLN A 15 -49.04 16.31 51.52
C GLN A 15 -48.98 16.22 50.00
N VAL A 16 -49.98 16.73 49.28
CA VAL A 16 -50.01 16.74 47.82
C VAL A 16 -48.94 17.68 47.23
N ALA A 17 -48.73 18.86 47.87
CA ALA A 17 -47.71 19.81 47.42
C ALA A 17 -46.28 19.30 47.64
N PHE A 18 -46.02 18.45 48.64
CA PHE A 18 -44.72 17.87 48.92
C PHE A 18 -44.37 16.73 47.92
N SER A 19 -45.36 15.90 47.57
CA SER A 19 -45.20 14.83 46.60
C SER A 19 -44.94 15.34 45.15
N CYS A 20 -45.61 16.47 44.77
CA CYS A 20 -45.40 17.04 43.45
C CYS A 20 -44.01 17.67 43.23
N ARG A 21 -43.39 18.19 44.32
CA ARG A 21 -42.03 18.75 44.24
C ARG A 21 -40.96 17.67 44.12
N PHE A 22 -41.12 16.49 44.73
CA PHE A 22 -40.16 15.39 44.63
C PHE A 22 -40.19 14.70 43.25
N VAL A 23 -41.37 14.58 42.62
CA VAL A 23 -41.50 13.99 41.28
C VAL A 23 -40.89 14.90 40.21
N ALA A 24 -41.04 16.24 40.34
CA ALA A 24 -40.47 17.20 39.41
C ALA A 24 -38.92 17.25 39.48
N GLN A 25 -38.33 17.08 40.68
CA GLN A 25 -36.87 17.05 40.83
C GLN A 25 -36.23 15.72 40.35
N ALA A 26 -36.92 14.58 40.52
CA ALA A 26 -36.44 13.30 40.02
C ALA A 26 -36.46 13.21 38.49
N ALA A 27 -37.45 13.82 37.82
CA ALA A 27 -37.55 13.88 36.37
C ALA A 27 -36.45 14.76 35.72
N THR A 28 -36.05 15.86 36.40
CA THR A 28 -35.01 16.77 35.88
C THR A 28 -33.60 16.18 36.05
N LEU A 29 -33.33 15.38 37.09
CA LEU A 29 -32.04 14.69 37.25
C LEU A 29 -31.90 13.53 36.26
N ALA A 30 -32.97 12.81 35.91
CA ALA A 30 -32.94 11.72 34.95
C ALA A 30 -32.66 12.19 33.48
N PHE A 31 -33.07 13.45 33.16
CA PHE A 31 -32.85 14.01 31.81
C PHE A 31 -31.44 14.53 31.61
N ILE A 32 -30.73 14.94 32.67
CA ILE A 32 -29.33 15.43 32.58
C ILE A 32 -28.33 14.28 32.49
N THR A 33 -28.63 13.09 33.04
CA THR A 33 -27.73 11.92 32.94
C THR A 33 -27.84 11.15 31.62
N ALA A 34 -28.92 11.34 30.85
CA ALA A 34 -29.10 10.69 29.54
C ALA A 34 -28.34 11.36 28.39
N LEU A 35 -27.82 12.58 28.56
CA LEU A 35 -27.06 13.30 27.52
C LEU A 35 -25.55 13.06 27.57
N ALA A 36 -25.05 12.29 28.53
CA ALA A 36 -23.58 12.12 28.71
C ALA A 36 -23.01 10.81 28.19
N SER A 37 -23.81 9.99 27.51
CA SER A 37 -23.29 8.75 26.87
C SER A 37 -23.53 8.75 25.37
N VAL A 38 -22.99 9.77 24.68
CA VAL A 38 -22.64 9.59 23.28
C VAL A 38 -21.37 8.70 23.30
N PRO A 39 -21.43 7.45 22.85
CA PRO A 39 -20.19 6.71 22.67
C PRO A 39 -19.35 7.57 21.71
N ALA A 40 -18.18 8.02 22.15
CA ALA A 40 -17.16 8.46 21.23
C ALA A 40 -16.98 7.26 20.28
N ALA A 41 -17.50 7.37 19.07
CA ALA A 41 -17.12 6.46 18.00
C ALA A 41 -15.60 6.60 17.96
N ALA A 42 -14.89 5.61 18.49
CA ALA A 42 -13.48 5.48 18.26
C ALA A 42 -13.37 5.38 16.74
N TRP A 43 -12.86 6.42 16.13
CA TRP A 43 -12.38 6.37 14.76
C TRP A 43 -11.28 5.31 14.84
N ALA A 44 -11.59 4.09 14.42
CA ALA A 44 -10.56 3.10 14.18
C ALA A 44 -9.70 3.73 13.08
N GLU A 45 -8.50 4.21 13.43
CA GLU A 45 -7.48 4.45 12.43
C GLU A 45 -7.35 3.11 11.70
N SER A 46 -7.67 3.08 10.43
CA SER A 46 -7.37 1.94 9.58
C SER A 46 -5.86 1.81 9.53
N ASP A 47 -5.34 0.59 9.63
CA ASP A 47 -3.92 0.37 9.38
C ASP A 47 -3.54 0.95 8.01
N PRO A 48 -2.34 1.56 7.88
CA PRO A 48 -1.89 2.12 6.61
C PRO A 48 -1.89 1.04 5.52
N GLY A 49 -2.24 1.42 4.30
CA GLY A 49 -2.13 0.53 3.15
C GLY A 49 -0.67 0.13 2.89
N VAL A 50 -0.43 -1.06 2.38
CA VAL A 50 0.92 -1.60 2.15
C VAL A 50 1.22 -1.75 0.67
N VAL A 51 2.28 -1.07 0.21
CA VAL A 51 2.91 -1.29 -1.11
C VAL A 51 4.15 -2.14 -0.92
N LEU A 52 4.14 -3.35 -1.45
CA LEU A 52 5.30 -4.24 -1.47
C LEU A 52 6.06 -4.06 -2.78
N VAL A 53 7.34 -3.66 -2.71
CA VAL A 53 8.26 -3.73 -3.86
C VAL A 53 8.99 -5.07 -3.82
N PHE A 54 8.76 -5.87 -4.84
CA PHE A 54 9.31 -7.22 -4.97
C PHE A 54 10.13 -7.30 -6.27
N GLY A 55 11.43 -7.07 -6.14
CA GLY A 55 12.32 -6.90 -7.28
C GLY A 55 13.71 -7.49 -7.09
N ASP A 56 14.61 -7.07 -7.96
CA ASP A 56 16.00 -7.47 -7.94
C ASP A 56 16.95 -6.32 -7.53
N SER A 57 18.13 -6.24 -8.12
CA SER A 57 19.14 -5.22 -7.79
C SER A 57 18.75 -3.80 -8.17
N LEU A 58 17.84 -3.62 -9.13
CA LEU A 58 17.35 -2.30 -9.52
C LEU A 58 16.53 -1.66 -8.40
N SER A 59 15.86 -2.50 -7.59
CA SER A 59 15.02 -2.06 -6.47
C SER A 59 15.70 -2.23 -5.10
N ALA A 60 16.81 -3.01 -5.02
CA ALA A 60 17.53 -3.30 -3.77
C ALA A 60 18.64 -2.30 -3.43
N ALA A 61 18.66 -1.11 -4.00
CA ALA A 61 19.68 -0.07 -3.80
C ALA A 61 21.12 -0.61 -4.03
N TYR A 62 21.34 -1.34 -5.11
CA TYR A 62 22.63 -1.99 -5.38
C TYR A 62 23.82 -1.02 -5.39
N ARG A 63 24.85 -1.29 -4.52
CA ARG A 63 26.05 -0.48 -4.34
C ARG A 63 25.78 1.00 -3.96
N MET A 64 24.72 1.26 -3.22
CA MET A 64 24.42 2.57 -2.62
C MET A 64 23.78 2.37 -1.24
N ASP A 65 23.68 3.43 -0.46
CA ASP A 65 22.93 3.38 0.79
C ASP A 65 21.43 3.19 0.50
N GLU A 66 20.74 2.42 1.34
CA GLU A 66 19.34 2.05 1.11
C GLU A 66 18.44 3.30 0.98
N GLU A 67 18.73 4.33 1.77
CA GLU A 67 18.01 5.61 1.77
C GLU A 67 18.14 6.39 0.46
N GLN A 68 19.14 6.08 -0.37
CA GLN A 68 19.34 6.67 -1.68
C GLN A 68 18.57 5.95 -2.78
N GLY A 69 18.12 4.71 -2.53
CA GLY A 69 17.38 3.91 -3.50
C GLY A 69 15.98 4.46 -3.78
N TRP A 70 15.48 4.24 -4.99
CA TRP A 70 14.19 4.74 -5.43
C TRP A 70 13.02 4.29 -4.53
N VAL A 71 13.11 3.12 -3.91
CA VAL A 71 12.06 2.61 -3.02
C VAL A 71 11.96 3.45 -1.75
N ALA A 72 13.08 3.82 -1.14
CA ALA A 72 13.09 4.73 0.01
C ALA A 72 12.63 6.15 -0.37
N LEU A 73 13.04 6.63 -1.56
CA LEU A 73 12.58 7.91 -2.08
C LEU A 73 11.08 7.89 -2.43
N LEU A 74 10.54 6.74 -2.83
CA LEU A 74 9.10 6.56 -3.05
C LEU A 74 8.32 6.70 -1.75
N GLN A 75 8.79 6.09 -0.64
CA GLN A 75 8.18 6.31 0.68
C GLN A 75 8.17 7.80 1.05
N GLN A 76 9.29 8.51 0.86
CA GLN A 76 9.33 9.95 1.11
C GLN A 76 8.33 10.74 0.25
N ARG A 77 8.08 10.30 -0.99
CA ARG A 77 7.08 10.90 -1.88
C ARG A 77 5.66 10.64 -1.35
N VAL A 78 5.38 9.45 -0.88
CA VAL A 78 4.11 9.06 -0.23
C VAL A 78 3.85 9.93 1.00
N ASP A 79 4.82 10.04 1.90
CA ASP A 79 4.74 10.84 3.14
C ASP A 79 4.52 12.33 2.84
N THR A 80 5.26 12.87 1.87
CA THR A 80 5.16 14.28 1.47
C THR A 80 3.79 14.63 0.90
N ASN A 81 3.10 13.66 0.29
CA ASN A 81 1.75 13.83 -0.22
C ASN A 81 0.66 13.53 0.83
N GLY A 82 1.04 13.18 2.06
CA GLY A 82 0.12 12.93 3.16
C GLY A 82 -0.75 11.69 2.97
N LEU A 83 -0.26 10.70 2.22
CA LEU A 83 -0.94 9.45 1.96
C LEU A 83 -0.62 8.44 3.07
N ASP A 84 -1.64 7.74 3.56
CA ASP A 84 -1.50 6.75 4.64
C ASP A 84 -1.14 5.37 4.06
N TRP A 85 0.10 5.27 3.54
CA TRP A 85 0.64 4.08 2.91
C TRP A 85 2.07 3.81 3.35
N GLN A 86 2.40 2.54 3.54
CA GLN A 86 3.74 2.06 3.84
C GLN A 86 4.34 1.34 2.63
N VAL A 87 5.53 1.77 2.19
CA VAL A 87 6.29 1.10 1.12
C VAL A 87 7.29 0.14 1.75
N GLN A 88 7.13 -1.15 1.51
CA GLN A 88 8.02 -2.20 2.01
C GLN A 88 8.88 -2.74 0.88
N ASN A 89 10.19 -2.77 1.07
CA ASN A 89 11.14 -3.30 0.09
C ASN A 89 11.54 -4.74 0.43
N ALA A 90 11.14 -5.70 -0.40
CA ALA A 90 11.57 -7.08 -0.30
C ALA A 90 12.40 -7.52 -1.51
N SER A 91 13.08 -6.57 -2.17
CA SER A 91 13.93 -6.84 -3.33
C SER A 91 15.26 -7.45 -2.91
N VAL A 92 15.82 -8.33 -3.76
CA VAL A 92 17.08 -9.03 -3.51
C VAL A 92 17.97 -8.95 -4.74
N SER A 93 19.18 -8.37 -4.57
CA SER A 93 20.14 -8.26 -5.67
C SER A 93 20.48 -9.61 -6.29
N GLY A 94 20.43 -9.70 -7.62
CA GLY A 94 20.69 -10.93 -8.37
C GLY A 94 19.52 -11.92 -8.42
N GLU A 95 18.35 -11.55 -7.89
CA GLU A 95 17.16 -12.38 -7.90
C GLU A 95 16.69 -12.71 -9.32
N THR A 96 16.28 -13.95 -9.52
CA THR A 96 15.66 -14.44 -10.75
C THR A 96 14.17 -14.64 -10.58
N THR A 97 13.43 -14.77 -11.67
CA THR A 97 12.01 -15.10 -11.59
C THR A 97 11.75 -16.42 -10.87
N SER A 98 12.64 -17.41 -10.98
CA SER A 98 12.52 -18.69 -10.26
C SER A 98 12.76 -18.54 -8.76
N GLY A 99 13.77 -17.76 -8.35
CA GLY A 99 14.06 -17.50 -6.94
C GLY A 99 12.94 -16.65 -6.30
N GLY A 100 12.51 -15.60 -7.00
CA GLY A 100 11.39 -14.76 -6.59
C GLY A 100 10.11 -15.57 -6.39
N LEU A 101 9.73 -16.42 -7.35
CA LEU A 101 8.56 -17.28 -7.25
C LEU A 101 8.60 -18.21 -6.02
N ALA A 102 9.76 -18.77 -5.70
CA ALA A 102 9.92 -19.62 -4.52
C ALA A 102 9.77 -18.85 -3.20
N ARG A 103 10.15 -17.56 -3.18
CA ARG A 103 10.17 -16.72 -1.98
C ARG A 103 8.86 -15.96 -1.76
N LEU A 104 8.16 -15.60 -2.85
CA LEU A 104 6.99 -14.72 -2.82
C LEU A 104 5.89 -15.14 -1.83
N PRO A 105 5.48 -16.43 -1.72
CA PRO A 105 4.40 -16.81 -0.81
C PRO A 105 4.67 -16.41 0.64
N ALA A 106 5.88 -16.63 1.15
CA ALA A 106 6.25 -16.27 2.51
C ALA A 106 6.30 -14.75 2.73
N VAL A 107 6.67 -13.99 1.68
CA VAL A 107 6.68 -12.53 1.73
C VAL A 107 5.24 -12.00 1.76
N LEU A 108 4.35 -12.50 0.91
CA LEU A 108 2.93 -12.12 0.90
C LEU A 108 2.27 -12.41 2.26
N ASP A 109 2.52 -13.59 2.84
CA ASP A 109 1.99 -13.96 4.16
C ASP A 109 2.46 -13.02 5.28
N SER A 110 3.70 -12.56 5.21
CA SER A 110 4.27 -11.69 6.26
C SER A 110 3.93 -10.21 6.09
N THR A 111 3.76 -9.74 4.85
CA THR A 111 3.54 -8.31 4.56
C THR A 111 2.07 -7.96 4.34
N GLN A 112 1.25 -8.92 3.88
CA GLN A 112 -0.17 -8.74 3.54
C GLN A 112 -0.41 -7.47 2.71
N PRO A 113 0.26 -7.33 1.54
CA PRO A 113 0.24 -6.08 0.78
C PRO A 113 -1.09 -5.86 0.07
N ASP A 114 -1.50 -4.59 -0.05
CA ASP A 114 -2.61 -4.15 -0.90
C ASP A 114 -2.17 -3.97 -2.36
N ILE A 115 -0.88 -3.65 -2.56
CA ILE A 115 -0.27 -3.46 -3.88
C ILE A 115 1.08 -4.16 -3.90
N VAL A 116 1.34 -4.92 -4.97
CA VAL A 116 2.66 -5.51 -5.27
C VAL A 116 3.23 -4.85 -6.51
N ILE A 117 4.37 -4.19 -6.38
CA ILE A 117 5.21 -3.75 -7.51
C ILE A 117 6.16 -4.89 -7.82
N LEU A 118 5.90 -5.61 -8.92
CA LEU A 118 6.67 -6.78 -9.35
C LEU A 118 7.70 -6.38 -10.40
N GLU A 119 8.98 -6.33 -10.00
CA GLU A 119 10.12 -5.90 -10.81
C GLU A 119 11.15 -7.03 -10.88
N LEU A 120 10.94 -8.03 -11.74
CA LEU A 120 11.81 -9.21 -11.91
C LEU A 120 11.90 -9.66 -13.36
N GLY A 121 12.99 -10.35 -13.68
CA GLY A 121 13.28 -10.95 -14.97
C GLY A 121 14.57 -10.44 -15.59
N GLY A 122 15.13 -9.32 -15.10
CA GLY A 122 16.39 -8.77 -15.60
C GLY A 122 17.54 -9.77 -15.53
N ASN A 123 17.72 -10.42 -14.39
CA ASN A 123 18.76 -11.43 -14.20
C ASN A 123 18.56 -12.68 -15.07
N ASP A 124 17.30 -13.07 -15.30
CA ASP A 124 16.98 -14.16 -16.23
C ASP A 124 17.37 -13.81 -17.67
N GLY A 125 16.97 -12.61 -18.11
CA GLY A 125 17.29 -12.07 -19.44
C GLY A 125 18.78 -11.95 -19.67
N LEU A 126 19.53 -11.39 -18.72
CA LEU A 126 20.99 -11.27 -18.79
C LEU A 126 21.71 -12.64 -18.80
N ARG A 127 21.10 -13.69 -18.27
CA ARG A 127 21.60 -15.08 -18.33
C ARG A 127 21.13 -15.83 -19.57
N GLY A 128 20.29 -15.21 -20.42
CA GLY A 128 19.77 -15.82 -21.65
C GLY A 128 18.81 -16.98 -21.37
N LEU A 129 18.07 -16.96 -20.24
CA LEU A 129 17.09 -17.99 -19.92
C LEU A 129 15.92 -17.97 -20.92
N PRO A 130 15.25 -19.10 -21.17
CA PRO A 130 14.13 -19.15 -22.10
C PRO A 130 13.00 -18.22 -21.70
N VAL A 131 12.59 -17.29 -22.58
CA VAL A 131 11.49 -16.34 -22.32
C VAL A 131 10.21 -17.02 -21.87
N PRO A 132 9.78 -18.18 -22.42
CA PRO A 132 8.59 -18.87 -21.90
C PRO A 132 8.69 -19.29 -20.43
N THR A 133 9.90 -19.59 -19.93
CA THR A 133 10.12 -19.93 -18.51
C THR A 133 9.98 -18.68 -17.63
N ILE A 134 10.59 -17.57 -18.05
CA ILE A 134 10.48 -16.26 -17.37
C ILE A 134 9.01 -15.86 -17.26
N ARG A 135 8.30 -15.92 -18.40
CA ARG A 135 6.88 -15.60 -18.49
C ARG A 135 6.04 -16.45 -17.54
N ALA A 136 6.26 -17.77 -17.51
CA ALA A 136 5.50 -18.67 -16.64
C ALA A 136 5.71 -18.37 -15.15
N ASN A 137 6.93 -17.99 -14.76
CA ASN A 137 7.23 -17.59 -13.39
C ASN A 137 6.58 -16.25 -13.02
N LEU A 138 6.68 -15.23 -13.90
CA LEU A 138 5.99 -13.92 -13.71
C LEU A 138 4.48 -14.11 -13.62
N GLN A 139 3.90 -14.91 -14.50
CA GLN A 139 2.48 -15.27 -14.47
C GLN A 139 2.06 -15.82 -13.10
N GLN A 140 2.78 -16.83 -12.59
CA GLN A 140 2.47 -17.42 -11.29
C GLN A 140 2.62 -16.41 -10.14
N MET A 141 3.61 -15.51 -10.20
CA MET A 141 3.77 -14.46 -9.19
C MET A 141 2.62 -13.45 -9.22
N ILE A 142 2.13 -13.07 -10.39
CA ILE A 142 0.93 -12.23 -10.54
C ILE A 142 -0.28 -12.93 -9.93
N GLU A 143 -0.51 -14.20 -10.30
CA GLU A 143 -1.62 -15.01 -9.79
C GLU A 143 -1.58 -15.14 -8.26
N LEU A 144 -0.43 -15.41 -7.67
CA LEU A 144 -0.24 -15.51 -6.21
C LEU A 144 -0.53 -14.18 -5.52
N SER A 145 -0.05 -13.06 -6.07
CA SER A 145 -0.28 -11.73 -5.51
C SER A 145 -1.78 -11.36 -5.54
N GLN A 146 -2.45 -11.63 -6.67
CA GLN A 146 -3.89 -11.38 -6.79
C GLN A 146 -4.72 -12.32 -5.89
N GLN A 147 -4.31 -13.58 -5.72
CA GLN A 147 -4.95 -14.51 -4.78
C GLN A 147 -4.79 -14.08 -3.31
N ALA A 148 -3.70 -13.39 -2.98
CA ALA A 148 -3.49 -12.77 -1.68
C ALA A 148 -4.31 -11.48 -1.48
N GLY A 149 -5.06 -11.02 -2.50
CA GLY A 149 -5.87 -9.80 -2.46
C GLY A 149 -5.14 -8.53 -2.93
N ALA A 150 -3.88 -8.65 -3.33
CA ALA A 150 -3.11 -7.49 -3.77
C ALA A 150 -3.40 -7.13 -5.24
N ARG A 151 -3.46 -5.83 -5.53
CA ARG A 151 -3.37 -5.31 -6.90
C ARG A 151 -1.92 -5.37 -7.36
N VAL A 152 -1.69 -5.70 -8.62
CA VAL A 152 -0.33 -5.84 -9.15
C VAL A 152 0.01 -4.69 -10.07
N MET A 153 1.18 -4.09 -9.87
CA MET A 153 1.87 -3.23 -10.82
C MET A 153 3.06 -4.02 -11.36
N LEU A 154 2.98 -4.42 -12.61
CA LEU A 154 4.08 -5.10 -13.29
C LEU A 154 5.08 -4.08 -13.84
N VAL A 155 6.36 -4.36 -13.68
CA VAL A 155 7.44 -3.47 -14.15
C VAL A 155 8.19 -4.16 -15.28
N GLY A 156 8.13 -3.57 -16.47
CA GLY A 156 8.85 -4.03 -17.65
C GLY A 156 10.34 -3.74 -17.57
N ILE A 157 11.12 -4.67 -18.09
CA ILE A 157 12.58 -4.61 -18.13
C ILE A 157 13.03 -4.76 -19.58
N GLN A 158 14.04 -3.99 -19.97
CA GLN A 158 14.74 -4.18 -21.22
C GLN A 158 16.17 -4.70 -20.94
N ILE A 159 16.61 -5.62 -21.77
CA ILE A 159 17.97 -6.14 -21.74
C ILE A 159 18.79 -5.57 -22.91
N PRO A 160 20.13 -5.51 -22.79
CA PRO A 160 20.97 -4.94 -23.83
C PRO A 160 20.74 -5.56 -25.22
N PRO A 161 20.76 -4.74 -26.29
CA PRO A 161 20.42 -5.20 -27.66
C PRO A 161 21.40 -6.22 -28.28
N ASN A 162 22.57 -6.43 -27.70
CA ASN A 162 23.54 -7.40 -28.13
C ASN A 162 23.08 -8.87 -27.99
N TYR A 163 21.98 -9.12 -27.25
CA TYR A 163 21.33 -10.45 -27.21
C TYR A 163 20.54 -10.75 -28.49
N GLY A 164 20.33 -9.75 -29.33
CA GLY A 164 19.67 -9.86 -30.63
C GLY A 164 18.14 -9.84 -30.56
N PRO A 165 17.47 -9.32 -31.60
CA PRO A 165 16.03 -9.04 -31.58
C PRO A 165 15.17 -10.30 -31.44
N ARG A 166 15.65 -11.47 -31.81
CA ARG A 166 14.93 -12.75 -31.62
C ARG A 166 14.74 -13.11 -30.17
N TYR A 167 15.58 -12.58 -29.28
CA TYR A 167 15.47 -12.79 -27.84
C TYR A 167 14.91 -11.53 -27.14
N THR A 168 15.44 -10.35 -27.45
CA THR A 168 15.06 -9.12 -26.75
C THR A 168 13.61 -8.72 -26.98
N GLN A 169 13.09 -8.90 -28.21
CA GLN A 169 11.70 -8.52 -28.50
C GLN A 169 10.67 -9.35 -27.71
N PRO A 170 10.69 -10.71 -27.78
CA PRO A 170 9.77 -11.52 -26.97
C PRO A 170 9.99 -11.34 -25.45
N PHE A 171 11.23 -11.05 -25.01
CA PHE A 171 11.52 -10.75 -23.62
C PHE A 171 10.82 -9.46 -23.15
N TYR A 172 10.81 -8.43 -23.98
CA TYR A 172 10.13 -7.17 -23.66
C TYR A 172 8.62 -7.30 -23.79
N ASP A 173 8.13 -7.89 -24.86
CA ASP A 173 6.70 -7.98 -25.17
C ASP A 173 5.91 -8.76 -24.12
N GLN A 174 6.55 -9.75 -23.44
CA GLN A 174 5.88 -10.56 -22.42
C GLN A 174 5.27 -9.75 -21.27
N TYR A 175 5.85 -8.60 -20.91
CA TYR A 175 5.33 -7.76 -19.81
C TYR A 175 4.01 -7.12 -20.20
N GLN A 176 3.89 -6.58 -21.42
CA GLN A 176 2.64 -6.04 -21.93
C GLN A 176 1.59 -7.14 -22.05
N GLU A 177 1.96 -8.29 -22.64
CA GLU A 177 1.05 -9.42 -22.79
C GLU A 177 0.53 -9.95 -21.44
N LEU A 178 1.38 -10.00 -20.41
CA LEU A 178 0.97 -10.40 -19.07
C LEU A 178 0.08 -9.33 -18.43
N ALA A 179 0.40 -8.05 -18.59
CA ALA A 179 -0.41 -6.97 -18.06
C ALA A 179 -1.83 -6.99 -18.66
N ASP A 180 -1.94 -7.16 -19.97
CA ASP A 180 -3.24 -7.29 -20.67
C ASP A 180 -4.00 -8.54 -20.24
N GLN A 181 -3.29 -9.67 -20.05
CA GLN A 181 -3.90 -10.96 -19.68
C GLN A 181 -4.47 -10.97 -18.26
N TYR A 182 -3.82 -10.29 -17.33
CA TYR A 182 -4.14 -10.31 -15.90
C TYR A 182 -4.76 -8.99 -15.39
N ASP A 183 -5.05 -8.06 -16.29
CA ASP A 183 -5.58 -6.72 -15.97
C ASP A 183 -4.74 -6.03 -14.87
N THR A 184 -3.41 -6.05 -15.07
CA THR A 184 -2.47 -5.40 -14.15
C THR A 184 -2.01 -4.07 -14.69
N THR A 185 -1.71 -3.15 -13.79
CA THR A 185 -1.03 -1.90 -14.16
C THR A 185 0.39 -2.22 -14.65
N LEU A 186 0.87 -1.50 -15.68
CA LEU A 186 2.20 -1.72 -16.25
C LEU A 186 3.03 -0.43 -16.27
N ILE A 187 4.26 -0.53 -15.80
CA ILE A 187 5.35 0.39 -16.18
C ILE A 187 6.10 -0.28 -17.34
N PRO A 188 6.05 0.26 -18.57
CA PRO A 188 6.64 -0.41 -19.72
C PRO A 188 8.16 -0.62 -19.61
N PHE A 189 8.88 0.36 -19.02
CA PHE A 189 10.33 0.27 -18.78
C PHE A 189 10.73 1.14 -17.59
N LEU A 190 11.32 0.53 -16.56
CA LEU A 190 11.71 1.21 -15.32
C LEU A 190 12.78 2.28 -15.52
N LEU A 191 13.68 2.07 -16.46
CA LEU A 191 14.83 2.94 -16.72
C LEU A 191 14.65 3.79 -17.99
N ASP A 192 13.40 4.11 -18.35
CA ASP A 192 13.13 4.94 -19.53
C ASP A 192 13.75 6.34 -19.35
N GLY A 193 14.50 6.78 -20.40
CA GLY A 193 15.26 8.04 -20.35
C GLY A 193 16.44 8.05 -19.36
N ILE A 194 16.79 6.91 -18.75
CA ILE A 194 17.95 6.76 -17.84
C ILE A 194 19.01 5.85 -18.45
N ALA A 195 18.60 4.69 -18.97
CA ALA A 195 19.51 3.63 -19.42
C ALA A 195 20.41 4.03 -20.60
N ASP A 196 20.02 5.01 -21.39
CA ASP A 196 20.77 5.57 -22.53
C ASP A 196 21.71 6.72 -22.14
N GLN A 197 21.76 7.11 -20.87
CA GLN A 197 22.61 8.16 -20.32
C GLN A 197 23.73 7.57 -19.47
N PRO A 198 24.96 7.40 -20.01
CA PRO A 198 26.07 6.74 -19.29
C PRO A 198 26.42 7.42 -17.94
N GLU A 199 26.23 8.72 -17.81
CA GLU A 199 26.47 9.48 -16.58
C GLU A 199 25.51 9.13 -15.45
N LEU A 200 24.31 8.62 -15.77
CA LEU A 200 23.32 8.16 -14.80
C LEU A 200 23.49 6.68 -14.42
N MET A 201 24.33 5.95 -15.16
CA MET A 201 24.57 4.53 -14.93
C MET A 201 25.89 4.29 -14.18
N GLN A 202 25.93 3.23 -13.38
CA GLN A 202 27.17 2.73 -12.78
C GLN A 202 28.10 2.18 -13.87
N ASP A 203 29.36 1.90 -13.50
CA ASP A 203 30.39 1.46 -14.46
C ASP A 203 30.08 0.11 -15.14
N ASP A 204 29.11 -0.64 -14.61
CA ASP A 204 28.60 -1.88 -15.20
C ASP A 204 27.60 -1.66 -16.35
N GLY A 205 27.10 -0.42 -16.51
CA GLY A 205 26.12 -0.07 -17.54
C GLY A 205 24.75 -0.70 -17.39
N ILE A 206 24.46 -1.27 -16.21
CA ILE A 206 23.19 -1.97 -15.89
C ILE A 206 22.45 -1.27 -14.77
N HIS A 207 23.15 -0.86 -13.72
CA HIS A 207 22.55 -0.28 -12.54
C HIS A 207 22.61 1.25 -12.58
N PRO A 208 21.50 1.95 -12.30
CA PRO A 208 21.49 3.40 -12.18
C PRO A 208 22.27 3.86 -10.95
N ARG A 209 22.87 5.05 -11.03
CA ARG A 209 23.53 5.73 -9.90
C ARG A 209 22.50 6.35 -8.95
N ALA A 210 22.97 6.82 -7.79
CA ALA A 210 22.12 7.48 -6.80
C ALA A 210 21.40 8.72 -7.38
N GLU A 211 22.06 9.47 -8.26
CA GLU A 211 21.50 10.67 -8.90
C GLU A 211 20.29 10.36 -9.81
N ALA A 212 20.19 9.13 -10.32
CA ALA A 212 19.09 8.70 -11.17
C ALA A 212 17.89 8.15 -10.40
N GLN A 213 18.03 7.87 -9.10
CA GLN A 213 16.98 7.21 -8.33
C GLN A 213 15.70 8.05 -8.20
N GLY A 214 15.84 9.38 -8.11
CA GLY A 214 14.69 10.29 -8.14
C GLY A 214 13.92 10.26 -9.46
N MET A 215 14.62 10.05 -10.60
CA MET A 215 13.98 9.92 -11.92
C MET A 215 13.16 8.61 -12.01
N ILE A 216 13.62 7.54 -11.36
CA ILE A 216 12.85 6.28 -11.27
C ILE A 216 11.54 6.53 -10.50
N VAL A 217 11.60 7.29 -9.40
CA VAL A 217 10.37 7.67 -8.68
C VAL A 217 9.43 8.48 -9.58
N ASP A 218 9.96 9.38 -10.42
CA ASP A 218 9.15 10.17 -11.34
C ASP A 218 8.51 9.32 -12.46
N ILE A 219 9.08 8.17 -12.79
CA ILE A 219 8.47 7.16 -13.70
C ILE A 219 7.37 6.36 -12.97
N VAL A 220 7.65 5.92 -11.73
CA VAL A 220 6.75 5.07 -10.94
C VAL A 220 5.54 5.85 -10.44
N TRP A 221 5.75 7.07 -9.94
CA TRP A 221 4.75 7.86 -9.22
C TRP A 221 3.44 8.09 -9.99
N PRO A 222 3.43 8.57 -11.25
CA PRO A 222 2.20 8.85 -11.97
C PRO A 222 1.35 7.60 -12.24
N VAL A 223 1.99 6.42 -12.22
CA VAL A 223 1.33 5.12 -12.42
C VAL A 223 0.82 4.56 -11.10
N LEU A 224 1.55 4.77 -10.01
CA LEU A 224 1.19 4.28 -8.68
C LEU A 224 0.13 5.16 -8.00
N LEU A 225 0.21 6.48 -8.14
CA LEU A 225 -0.67 7.42 -7.43
C LEU A 225 -2.17 7.09 -7.56
N PRO A 226 -2.71 6.78 -8.76
CA PRO A 226 -4.11 6.37 -8.89
C PRO A 226 -4.46 5.07 -8.14
N MET A 227 -3.47 4.21 -7.87
CA MET A 227 -3.68 2.99 -7.11
C MET A 227 -3.67 3.23 -5.58
N LEU A 228 -3.10 4.34 -5.13
CA LEU A 228 -3.09 4.73 -3.70
C LEU A 228 -4.35 5.48 -3.29
N GLU A 229 -5.09 6.02 -4.24
CA GLU A 229 -6.35 6.72 -3.98
C GLU A 229 -7.49 5.72 -3.75
N PRO A 230 -8.42 6.00 -2.83
CA PRO A 230 -9.58 5.13 -2.63
C PRO A 230 -10.42 5.05 -3.92
N GLU A 231 -10.89 3.87 -4.26
CA GLU A 231 -11.86 3.68 -5.33
C GLU A 231 -13.13 4.48 -4.97
N GLY A 232 -13.47 5.48 -5.81
CA GLY A 232 -14.58 6.43 -5.61
C GLY A 232 -15.98 5.81 -5.73
#